data_51249d2bd020232f35049d6e8e237d66
#
_entry.id   51249d2bd020232f35049d6e8e237d66
#
_cell.length_a   1.000
_cell.length_b   1.000
_cell.length_c   1.000
_cell.angle_alpha   90.00
_cell.angle_beta   90.00
_cell.angle_gamma   90.00
#
_symmetry.space_group_name_H-M   'P 1'
#
loop_
_entity.id
_entity.type
_entity.pdbx_description
1 polymer ?
#
loop_
_entity_poly.entity_id
_entity_poly.type
_entity_poly.pdbx_seq_one_letter_code
_entity_poly.pdbx_strand_id
1 'polypeptide(L)'
;MKRHLLAATFLITPLLLAGPARAENPAHVKQLLSTGQCFKCDLAGADLRGSHLIGADLREANLRGANLSSANLEGADLTGANLTGANLTSVFLTNASLNYADLDRANLTAAIINTTDVSGASMEDMTITSAKIYNTQIGVGGSYDQ
;
A
#
# COMPACT_ATOMS: atom_id res chain seq x y z
N MET A 1 -0.70 40.38 -58.58
CA MET A 1 -0.25 39.08 -58.02
C MET A 1 -0.10 39.24 -56.51
N LYS A 2 -1.05 38.76 -55.73
CA LYS A 2 -1.02 38.80 -54.24
C LYS A 2 -0.66 37.42 -53.79
N ARG A 3 0.50 37.25 -53.17
CA ARG A 3 0.97 36.01 -52.56
C ARG A 3 0.44 35.95 -51.13
N HIS A 4 -0.48 35.01 -50.83
CA HIS A 4 -0.93 34.70 -49.49
C HIS A 4 0.13 33.78 -48.83
N LEU A 5 0.80 34.27 -47.78
CA LEU A 5 1.58 33.44 -46.87
C LEU A 5 0.62 32.75 -45.93
N LEU A 6 0.55 31.43 -46.03
CA LEU A 6 -0.10 30.59 -45.00
C LEU A 6 0.90 30.42 -43.84
N ALA A 7 0.58 31.04 -42.71
CA ALA A 7 1.29 30.80 -41.46
C ALA A 7 0.78 29.47 -40.85
N ALA A 8 1.61 28.45 -40.89
CA ALA A 8 1.36 27.20 -40.18
C ALA A 8 1.67 27.41 -38.68
N THR A 9 0.61 27.54 -37.86
CA THR A 9 0.73 27.54 -36.42
C THR A 9 0.96 26.11 -35.94
N PHE A 10 2.22 25.80 -35.60
CA PHE A 10 2.56 24.58 -34.87
C PHE A 10 2.01 24.71 -33.42
N LEU A 11 0.92 24.00 -33.12
CA LEU A 11 0.47 23.75 -31.76
C LEU A 11 1.44 22.74 -31.11
N ILE A 12 2.40 23.27 -30.35
CA ILE A 12 3.21 22.46 -29.47
C ILE A 12 2.31 22.06 -28.29
N THR A 13 1.75 20.87 -28.34
CA THR A 13 1.12 20.25 -27.19
C THR A 13 2.20 19.98 -26.16
N PRO A 14 2.10 20.46 -24.91
CA PRO A 14 3.04 20.08 -23.87
C PRO A 14 2.87 18.58 -23.63
N LEU A 15 3.89 17.80 -24.02
CA LEU A 15 4.03 16.41 -23.61
C LEU A 15 4.24 16.46 -22.09
N LEU A 16 3.16 16.22 -21.34
CA LEU A 16 3.25 15.98 -19.91
C LEU A 16 4.18 14.79 -19.72
N LEU A 17 5.42 15.08 -19.33
CA LEU A 17 6.34 14.09 -18.76
C LEU A 17 5.70 13.57 -17.48
N ALA A 18 4.80 12.61 -17.62
CA ALA A 18 4.48 11.73 -16.51
C ALA A 18 5.83 11.08 -16.15
N GLY A 19 6.39 11.48 -15.01
CA GLY A 19 7.55 10.79 -14.46
C GLY A 19 7.26 9.30 -14.45
N PRO A 20 8.27 8.43 -14.52
CA PRO A 20 8.03 7.00 -14.53
C PRO A 20 7.17 6.66 -13.31
N ALA A 21 5.91 6.29 -13.55
CA ALA A 21 5.15 5.58 -12.56
C ALA A 21 6.06 4.42 -12.17
N ARG A 22 6.52 4.40 -10.92
CA ARG A 22 7.40 3.35 -10.43
C ARG A 22 6.58 2.09 -10.52
N ALA A 23 6.73 1.37 -11.63
CA ALA A 23 6.04 0.12 -11.86
C ALA A 23 6.56 -0.88 -10.82
N GLU A 24 5.63 -1.69 -10.29
CA GLU A 24 5.98 -2.83 -9.44
C GLU A 24 7.14 -3.63 -10.05
N ASN A 25 7.95 -4.27 -9.22
CA ASN A 25 8.93 -5.23 -9.71
C ASN A 25 8.24 -6.60 -9.93
N PRO A 26 7.97 -7.00 -11.18
CA PRO A 26 7.20 -8.24 -11.45
C PRO A 26 7.89 -9.49 -10.90
N ALA A 27 9.23 -9.47 -10.80
CA ALA A 27 9.98 -10.58 -10.22
C ALA A 27 9.70 -10.72 -8.72
N HIS A 28 9.62 -9.60 -7.99
CA HIS A 28 9.30 -9.59 -6.57
C HIS A 28 7.84 -10.00 -6.32
N VAL A 29 6.90 -9.54 -7.14
CA VAL A 29 5.49 -9.98 -7.06
C VAL A 29 5.40 -11.49 -7.27
N LYS A 30 6.05 -12.02 -8.32
CA LYS A 30 6.09 -13.45 -8.57
C LYS A 30 6.72 -14.22 -7.41
N GLN A 31 7.83 -13.73 -6.85
CA GLN A 31 8.50 -14.32 -5.70
C GLN A 31 7.55 -14.39 -4.51
N LEU A 32 6.92 -13.27 -4.13
CA LEU A 32 5.97 -13.22 -3.03
C LEU A 32 4.84 -14.23 -3.21
N LEU A 33 4.18 -14.22 -4.37
CA LEU A 33 3.01 -15.07 -4.62
C LEU A 33 3.37 -16.57 -4.70
N SER A 34 4.61 -16.93 -5.05
CA SER A 34 5.03 -18.31 -5.18
C SER A 34 5.66 -18.90 -3.91
N THR A 35 6.30 -18.08 -3.09
CA THR A 35 7.08 -18.55 -1.93
C THR A 35 6.64 -17.98 -0.59
N GLY A 36 5.85 -16.91 -0.59
CA GLY A 36 5.55 -16.13 0.61
C GLY A 36 6.74 -15.34 1.18
N GLN A 37 7.91 -15.36 0.52
CA GLN A 37 9.13 -14.74 1.03
C GLN A 37 9.49 -13.51 0.22
N CYS A 38 9.44 -12.33 0.84
CA CYS A 38 9.68 -11.06 0.16
C CYS A 38 10.34 -10.00 1.08
N PHE A 39 11.32 -10.43 1.87
CA PHE A 39 12.10 -9.51 2.69
C PHE A 39 12.76 -8.43 1.81
N LYS A 40 12.53 -7.16 2.16
CA LYS A 40 13.02 -5.99 1.42
C LYS A 40 12.61 -5.92 -0.06
N CYS A 41 11.59 -6.65 -0.48
CA CYS A 41 11.10 -6.55 -1.85
C CYS A 41 10.59 -5.15 -2.19
N ASP A 42 10.73 -4.74 -3.46
CA ASP A 42 10.04 -3.59 -4.01
C ASP A 42 8.72 -4.05 -4.65
N LEU A 43 7.63 -3.79 -3.95
CA LEU A 43 6.25 -4.11 -4.30
C LEU A 43 5.42 -2.83 -4.44
N ALA A 44 6.09 -1.68 -4.66
CA ALA A 44 5.41 -0.40 -4.76
C ALA A 44 4.40 -0.39 -5.91
N GLY A 45 3.14 -0.07 -5.61
CA GLY A 45 2.05 -0.06 -6.58
C GLY A 45 1.59 -1.44 -7.05
N ALA A 46 2.10 -2.54 -6.46
CA ALA A 46 1.73 -3.89 -6.85
C ALA A 46 0.23 -4.17 -6.71
N ASP A 47 -0.33 -4.91 -7.65
CA ASP A 47 -1.69 -5.43 -7.55
C ASP A 47 -1.68 -6.80 -6.86
N LEU A 48 -1.98 -6.79 -5.56
CA LEU A 48 -2.02 -7.96 -4.68
C LEU A 48 -3.43 -8.23 -4.16
N ARG A 49 -4.47 -7.77 -4.87
CA ARG A 49 -5.86 -7.94 -4.47
C ARG A 49 -6.24 -9.40 -4.27
N GLY A 50 -6.88 -9.70 -3.14
CA GLY A 50 -7.37 -11.04 -2.84
C GLY A 50 -6.27 -12.10 -2.72
N SER A 51 -5.00 -11.71 -2.68
CA SER A 51 -3.88 -12.66 -2.58
C SER A 51 -3.88 -13.39 -1.23
N HIS A 52 -3.44 -14.64 -1.24
CA HIS A 52 -3.26 -15.47 -0.06
C HIS A 52 -1.83 -15.34 0.45
N LEU A 53 -1.61 -14.41 1.38
CA LEU A 53 -0.31 -14.06 1.95
C LEU A 53 -0.20 -14.48 3.42
N ILE A 54 -0.86 -15.58 3.79
CA ILE A 54 -0.85 -16.11 5.15
C ILE A 54 0.59 -16.46 5.53
N GLY A 55 1.06 -15.90 6.67
CA GLY A 55 2.40 -16.13 7.16
C GLY A 55 3.53 -15.59 6.26
N ALA A 56 3.23 -14.72 5.31
CA ALA A 56 4.23 -14.17 4.41
C ALA A 56 5.29 -13.33 5.15
N ASP A 57 6.53 -13.42 4.71
CA ASP A 57 7.62 -12.54 5.15
C ASP A 57 7.68 -11.31 4.24
N LEU A 58 7.17 -10.20 4.74
CA LEU A 58 7.13 -8.90 4.08
C LEU A 58 7.92 -7.85 4.86
N ARG A 59 8.84 -8.30 5.72
CA ARG A 59 9.65 -7.38 6.53
C ARG A 59 10.44 -6.42 5.67
N GLU A 60 10.39 -5.14 6.05
CA GLU A 60 11.05 -4.04 5.34
C GLU A 60 10.68 -3.95 3.83
N ALA A 61 9.60 -4.60 3.39
CA ALA A 61 9.14 -4.52 2.02
C ALA A 61 8.59 -3.13 1.70
N ASN A 62 8.81 -2.66 0.48
CA ASN A 62 8.20 -1.44 -0.03
C ASN A 62 6.86 -1.76 -0.68
N LEU A 63 5.77 -1.54 0.04
CA LEU A 63 4.37 -1.73 -0.39
C LEU A 63 3.66 -0.39 -0.63
N ARG A 64 4.41 0.68 -0.83
CA ARG A 64 3.85 2.02 -1.03
C ARG A 64 2.85 2.05 -2.18
N GLY A 65 1.61 2.44 -1.88
CA GLY A 65 0.53 2.53 -2.87
C GLY A 65 0.10 1.19 -3.45
N ALA A 66 0.56 0.05 -2.90
CA ALA A 66 0.13 -1.27 -3.32
C ALA A 66 -1.37 -1.48 -3.06
N ASN A 67 -2.01 -2.30 -3.88
CA ASN A 67 -3.40 -2.69 -3.69
C ASN A 67 -3.47 -4.09 -3.07
N LEU A 68 -3.73 -4.14 -1.78
CA LEU A 68 -3.90 -5.33 -0.95
C LEU A 68 -5.37 -5.57 -0.57
N SER A 69 -6.32 -4.95 -1.29
CA SER A 69 -7.72 -5.07 -0.92
C SER A 69 -8.17 -6.54 -0.93
N SER A 70 -8.87 -6.94 0.13
CA SER A 70 -9.33 -8.31 0.37
C SER A 70 -8.20 -9.37 0.44
N ALA A 71 -6.93 -8.97 0.55
CA ALA A 71 -5.85 -9.93 0.73
C ALA A 71 -5.91 -10.57 2.12
N ASN A 72 -5.45 -11.81 2.23
CA ASN A 72 -5.30 -12.49 3.50
C ASN A 72 -3.84 -12.43 3.96
N LEU A 73 -3.57 -11.59 4.95
CA LEU A 73 -2.28 -11.38 5.61
C LEU A 73 -2.24 -11.98 7.03
N GLU A 74 -3.09 -12.98 7.31
CA GLU A 74 -3.11 -13.63 8.62
C GLU A 74 -1.72 -14.18 8.98
N GLY A 75 -1.21 -13.79 10.15
CA GLY A 75 0.11 -14.19 10.63
C GLY A 75 1.29 -13.68 9.81
N ALA A 76 1.09 -12.80 8.83
CA ALA A 76 2.19 -12.23 8.05
C ALA A 76 3.06 -11.29 8.88
N ASP A 77 4.33 -11.23 8.57
CA ASP A 77 5.30 -10.32 9.17
C ASP A 77 5.59 -9.14 8.23
N LEU A 78 5.04 -7.98 8.58
CA LEU A 78 5.24 -6.71 7.88
C LEU A 78 6.10 -5.75 8.72
N THR A 79 6.92 -6.27 9.63
CA THR A 79 7.77 -5.43 10.48
C THR A 79 8.63 -4.49 9.63
N GLY A 80 8.53 -3.19 9.89
CA GLY A 80 9.24 -2.14 9.17
C GLY A 80 8.84 -1.97 7.70
N ALA A 81 7.74 -2.59 7.24
CA ALA A 81 7.26 -2.42 5.86
C ALA A 81 6.74 -1.00 5.62
N ASN A 82 6.93 -0.49 4.41
CA ASN A 82 6.34 0.78 3.97
C ASN A 82 5.00 0.53 3.26
N LEU A 83 3.90 0.83 3.93
CA LEU A 83 2.52 0.72 3.45
C LEU A 83 1.90 2.11 3.17
N THR A 84 2.73 3.16 3.05
CA THR A 84 2.25 4.53 2.81
C THR A 84 1.27 4.56 1.64
N GLY A 85 0.04 5.01 1.89
CA GLY A 85 -1.02 5.13 0.89
C GLY A 85 -1.48 3.81 0.28
N ALA A 86 -1.15 2.65 0.87
CA ALA A 86 -1.61 1.35 0.40
C ALA A 86 -3.13 1.20 0.58
N ASN A 87 -3.75 0.45 -0.33
CA ASN A 87 -5.15 0.06 -0.21
C ASN A 87 -5.26 -1.29 0.51
N LEU A 88 -5.67 -1.25 1.77
CA LEU A 88 -5.89 -2.39 2.65
C LEU A 88 -7.40 -2.61 2.93
N THR A 89 -8.27 -2.15 2.03
CA THR A 89 -9.73 -2.30 2.19
C THR A 89 -10.10 -3.77 2.35
N SER A 90 -10.87 -4.10 3.39
CA SER A 90 -11.32 -5.48 3.69
C SER A 90 -10.18 -6.51 3.84
N VAL A 91 -8.97 -6.08 4.16
CA VAL A 91 -7.83 -6.97 4.41
C VAL A 91 -8.03 -7.75 5.71
N PHE A 92 -7.46 -8.96 5.78
CA PHE A 92 -7.40 -9.76 6.99
C PHE A 92 -6.00 -9.68 7.60
N LEU A 93 -5.91 -9.15 8.83
CA LEU A 93 -4.66 -8.91 9.57
C LEU A 93 -4.63 -9.64 10.93
N THR A 94 -5.36 -10.73 11.06
CA THR A 94 -5.35 -11.50 12.31
C THR A 94 -3.95 -12.04 12.60
N ASN A 95 -3.43 -11.80 13.80
CA ASN A 95 -2.09 -12.23 14.25
C ASN A 95 -0.92 -11.73 13.37
N ALA A 96 -1.13 -10.70 12.54
CA ALA A 96 -0.05 -10.10 11.76
C ALA A 96 0.85 -9.21 12.62
N SER A 97 2.11 -9.04 12.22
CA SER A 97 3.02 -8.04 12.79
C SER A 97 3.14 -6.85 11.84
N LEU A 98 2.83 -5.67 12.34
CA LEU A 98 3.02 -4.37 11.70
C LEU A 98 3.99 -3.49 12.51
N ASN A 99 4.85 -4.10 13.31
CA ASN A 99 5.81 -3.39 14.14
C ASN A 99 6.66 -2.44 13.30
N TYR A 100 6.73 -1.17 13.70
CA TYR A 100 7.48 -0.14 12.99
C TYR A 100 7.10 0.04 11.52
N ALA A 101 5.96 -0.48 11.06
CA ALA A 101 5.47 -0.26 9.70
C ALA A 101 5.00 1.19 9.52
N ASP A 102 5.09 1.69 8.29
CA ASP A 102 4.55 2.99 7.89
C ASP A 102 3.19 2.80 7.21
N LEU A 103 2.12 3.15 7.91
CA LEU A 103 0.72 3.06 7.44
C LEU A 103 0.14 4.45 7.11
N ASP A 104 0.96 5.47 6.98
CA ASP A 104 0.48 6.83 6.71
C ASP A 104 -0.37 6.85 5.44
N ARG A 105 -1.56 7.44 5.56
CA ARG A 105 -2.54 7.53 4.47
C ARG A 105 -3.01 6.19 3.91
N ALA A 106 -2.72 5.09 4.58
CA ALA A 106 -3.25 3.78 4.19
C ALA A 106 -4.77 3.72 4.41
N ASN A 107 -5.45 2.96 3.56
CA ASN A 107 -6.89 2.76 3.66
C ASN A 107 -7.21 1.36 4.19
N LEU A 108 -7.64 1.27 5.44
CA LEU A 108 -8.06 0.04 6.12
C LEU A 108 -9.60 -0.04 6.28
N THR A 109 -10.34 0.60 5.40
CA THR A 109 -11.81 0.53 5.43
C THR A 109 -12.27 -0.92 5.44
N ALA A 110 -13.16 -1.27 6.38
CA ALA A 110 -13.70 -2.62 6.56
C ALA A 110 -12.65 -3.73 6.80
N ALA A 111 -11.41 -3.39 7.14
CA ALA A 111 -10.38 -4.37 7.50
C ALA A 111 -10.77 -5.17 8.76
N ILE A 112 -10.27 -6.40 8.84
CA ILE A 112 -10.38 -7.25 10.03
C ILE A 112 -9.02 -7.31 10.70
N ILE A 113 -8.91 -6.67 11.86
CA ILE A 113 -7.67 -6.49 12.62
C ILE A 113 -7.87 -7.14 13.98
N ASN A 114 -7.24 -8.26 14.23
CA ASN A 114 -7.38 -8.98 15.47
C ASN A 114 -6.03 -9.49 15.96
N THR A 115 -5.68 -9.18 17.22
CA THR A 115 -4.41 -9.59 17.82
C THR A 115 -3.20 -9.20 16.96
N THR A 116 -3.29 -8.05 16.30
CA THR A 116 -2.25 -7.53 15.41
C THR A 116 -1.30 -6.66 16.20
N ASP A 117 0.01 -6.87 16.05
CA ASP A 117 1.00 -6.04 16.69
C ASP A 117 1.35 -4.83 15.81
N VAL A 118 1.04 -3.64 16.29
CA VAL A 118 1.26 -2.35 15.60
C VAL A 118 2.23 -1.45 16.37
N SER A 119 3.04 -2.02 17.25
CA SER A 119 3.95 -1.27 18.11
C SER A 119 4.93 -0.44 17.26
N GLY A 120 5.00 0.86 17.53
CA GLY A 120 5.89 1.78 16.81
C GLY A 120 5.51 2.05 15.36
N ALA A 121 4.34 1.59 14.89
CA ALA A 121 3.89 1.92 13.54
C ALA A 121 3.47 3.40 13.42
N SER A 122 3.75 4.01 12.26
CA SER A 122 3.21 5.32 11.89
C SER A 122 1.82 5.14 11.26
N MET A 123 0.86 5.99 11.64
CA MET A 123 -0.55 5.87 11.25
C MET A 123 -1.19 7.24 10.97
N GLU A 124 -0.41 8.18 10.42
CA GLU A 124 -0.92 9.53 10.13
C GLU A 124 -1.92 9.48 8.96
N ASP A 125 -3.06 10.17 9.10
CA ASP A 125 -4.10 10.27 8.08
C ASP A 125 -4.64 8.91 7.57
N MET A 126 -4.48 7.84 8.33
CA MET A 126 -4.99 6.51 8.00
C MET A 126 -6.52 6.47 8.06
N THR A 127 -7.15 5.75 7.14
CA THR A 127 -8.61 5.53 7.14
C THR A 127 -8.94 4.15 7.70
N ILE A 128 -9.80 4.10 8.74
CA ILE A 128 -10.24 2.86 9.40
C ILE A 128 -11.77 2.72 9.48
N THR A 129 -12.49 3.36 8.57
CA THR A 129 -13.96 3.34 8.57
C THR A 129 -14.49 1.91 8.51
N SER A 130 -15.40 1.57 9.40
CA SER A 130 -16.01 0.23 9.50
C SER A 130 -15.02 -0.93 9.70
N ALA A 131 -13.76 -0.66 10.06
CA ALA A 131 -12.82 -1.72 10.42
C ALA A 131 -13.28 -2.43 11.70
N LYS A 132 -13.07 -3.75 11.73
CA LYS A 132 -13.34 -4.58 12.91
C LYS A 132 -12.04 -4.82 13.66
N ILE A 133 -11.88 -4.16 14.80
CA ILE A 133 -10.63 -4.17 15.57
C ILE A 133 -10.89 -4.88 16.89
N TYR A 134 -10.13 -5.95 17.13
CA TYR A 134 -10.19 -6.73 18.35
C TYR A 134 -8.78 -6.96 18.91
N ASN A 135 -8.61 -6.89 20.22
CA ASN A 135 -7.36 -7.21 20.92
C ASN A 135 -6.10 -6.53 20.31
N THR A 136 -6.27 -5.37 19.66
CA THR A 136 -5.22 -4.61 19.01
C THR A 136 -5.27 -3.19 19.51
N GLN A 137 -4.16 -2.67 20.03
CA GLN A 137 -4.05 -1.28 20.48
C GLN A 137 -3.60 -0.42 19.30
N ILE A 138 -4.55 0.12 18.55
CA ILE A 138 -4.24 1.10 17.52
C ILE A 138 -4.15 2.45 18.18
N GLY A 139 -2.92 2.94 18.36
CA GLY A 139 -2.66 4.32 18.76
C GLY A 139 -2.85 5.24 17.57
N VAL A 140 -4.09 5.64 17.27
CA VAL A 140 -4.30 6.80 16.39
C VAL A 140 -3.73 8.00 17.13
N GLY A 141 -2.69 8.62 16.58
CA GLY A 141 -2.13 9.88 17.07
C GLY A 141 -3.11 11.03 16.85
N GLY A 142 -4.25 10.96 17.53
CA GLY A 142 -5.30 11.96 17.57
C GLY A 142 -6.04 11.82 18.89
N SER A 143 -6.17 12.93 19.62
CA SER A 143 -6.91 13.10 20.87
C SER A 143 -8.13 12.17 20.94
N TYR A 144 -8.11 11.21 21.85
CA TYR A 144 -9.35 10.56 22.27
C TYR A 144 -10.10 11.56 23.15
N ASP A 145 -11.04 12.29 22.58
CA ASP A 145 -12.10 12.86 23.39
C ASP A 145 -13.12 11.74 23.64
N GLN A 146 -13.29 11.45 24.93
CA GLN A 146 -14.21 10.45 25.51
C GLN A 146 -15.67 10.78 25.20
#